data_a83064306b3d9f5d2c02a17db46a7e2e
#
_entry.id   a83064306b3d9f5d2c02a17db46a7e2e
#
_cell.length_a   1.000
_cell.length_b   1.000
_cell.length_c   1.000
_cell.angle_alpha   90.00
_cell.angle_beta   90.00
_cell.angle_gamma   90.00
#
_symmetry.space_group_name_H-M   'P 1'
#
loop_
_entity.id
_entity.type
_entity.pdbx_description
1 polymer ?
#
loop_
_entity_poly.entity_id
_entity_poly.type
_entity_poly.pdbx_seq_one_letter_code
_entity_poly.pdbx_strand_id
1 'polypeptide(L)'
;MNMTAKPKSANVTQQFRDATHTSAERSKEVFETIGAATTEAAEVMTTCCSAALKGIQDYNSKVLEFARANTASYVEFVQTLASVKSPSEFIAVSSEHGRYQLETLAEQAKQLAELAQKATLATAEPLKTGFAKAHNRAA
;
A
#
# COMPACT_ATOMS: atom_id res chain seq x y z
N MET A 1 -10.51 42.61 43.68
CA MET A 1 -10.97 41.37 43.03
C MET A 1 -10.07 41.04 41.82
N ASN A 2 -9.01 40.33 42.09
CA ASN A 2 -8.12 39.89 41.00
C ASN A 2 -8.48 38.47 40.58
N MET A 3 -9.38 38.39 39.62
CA MET A 3 -9.57 37.17 38.86
C MET A 3 -8.56 37.15 37.71
N THR A 4 -7.39 36.71 38.00
CA THR A 4 -6.44 36.34 36.95
C THR A 4 -6.96 35.02 36.35
N ALA A 5 -7.84 35.13 35.42
CA ALA A 5 -8.17 34.02 34.53
C ALA A 5 -6.90 33.65 33.77
N LYS A 6 -6.27 32.55 34.16
CA LYS A 6 -5.15 31.99 33.45
C LYS A 6 -5.58 31.75 32.00
N PRO A 7 -4.92 32.29 31.00
CA PRO A 7 -5.41 32.18 29.64
C PRO A 7 -5.53 30.71 29.22
N LYS A 8 -6.69 30.38 28.65
CA LYS A 8 -7.01 29.03 28.13
C LYS A 8 -5.93 28.48 27.20
N SER A 9 -5.22 29.38 26.52
CA SER A 9 -4.14 29.04 25.60
C SER A 9 -2.92 28.41 26.29
N ALA A 10 -2.57 28.88 27.49
CA ALA A 10 -1.44 28.32 28.25
C ALA A 10 -1.73 26.88 28.71
N ASN A 11 -2.99 26.57 29.01
CA ASN A 11 -3.39 25.25 29.43
C ASN A 11 -3.36 24.23 28.28
N VAL A 12 -3.78 24.65 27.08
CA VAL A 12 -3.72 23.80 25.88
C VAL A 12 -2.28 23.53 25.48
N THR A 13 -1.38 24.52 25.57
CA THR A 13 0.05 24.35 25.28
C THR A 13 0.70 23.38 26.26
N GLN A 14 0.33 23.47 27.53
CA GLN A 14 0.82 22.55 28.55
C GLN A 14 0.35 21.12 28.31
N GLN A 15 -0.94 20.94 28.01
CA GLN A 15 -1.51 19.64 27.66
C GLN A 15 -0.83 19.03 26.43
N PHE A 16 -0.56 19.85 25.42
CA PHE A 16 0.14 19.41 24.21
C PHE A 16 1.58 18.97 24.51
N ARG A 17 2.30 19.73 25.35
CA ARG A 17 3.66 19.36 25.80
C ARG A 17 3.65 18.06 26.58
N ASP A 18 2.71 17.89 27.52
CA ASP A 18 2.58 16.68 28.31
C ASP A 18 2.25 15.47 27.44
N ALA A 19 1.34 15.63 26.47
CA ALA A 19 1.02 14.59 25.51
C ALA A 19 2.22 14.20 24.64
N THR A 20 2.97 15.19 24.16
CA THR A 20 4.18 14.97 23.36
C THR A 20 5.28 14.28 24.18
N HIS A 21 5.48 14.70 25.42
CA HIS A 21 6.44 14.11 26.32
C HIS A 21 6.08 12.66 26.65
N THR A 22 4.83 12.38 26.95
CA THR A 22 4.33 11.04 27.20
C THR A 22 4.47 10.13 25.99
N SER A 23 4.21 10.66 24.78
CA SER A 23 4.40 9.93 23.53
C SER A 23 5.87 9.62 23.27
N ALA A 24 6.77 10.56 23.56
CA ALA A 24 8.21 10.37 23.43
C ALA A 24 8.71 9.32 24.41
N GLU A 25 8.25 9.35 25.67
CA GLU A 25 8.60 8.34 26.69
C GLU A 25 8.09 6.95 26.31
N ARG A 26 6.85 6.84 25.84
CA ARG A 26 6.30 5.57 25.36
C ARG A 26 7.06 5.03 24.15
N SER A 27 7.44 5.89 23.22
CA SER A 27 8.27 5.51 22.08
C SER A 27 9.63 4.98 22.55
N LYS A 28 10.25 5.65 23.51
CA LYS A 28 11.50 5.22 24.11
C LYS A 28 11.39 3.88 24.82
N GLU A 29 10.34 3.67 25.61
CA GLU A 29 10.05 2.39 26.27
C GLU A 29 9.83 1.28 25.24
N VAL A 30 9.09 1.56 24.18
CA VAL A 30 8.88 0.62 23.08
C VAL A 30 10.21 0.26 22.42
N PHE A 31 11.06 1.25 22.14
CA PHE A 31 12.39 1.01 21.57
C PHE A 31 13.29 0.23 22.52
N GLU A 32 13.27 0.52 23.81
CA GLU A 32 14.04 -0.23 24.82
C GLU A 32 13.55 -1.66 24.96
N THR A 33 12.23 -1.87 24.95
CA THR A 33 11.60 -3.20 24.98
C THR A 33 11.94 -3.98 23.72
N ILE A 34 11.87 -3.34 22.55
CA ILE A 34 12.29 -3.92 21.27
C ILE A 34 13.79 -4.25 21.31
N GLY A 35 14.62 -3.35 21.86
CA GLY A 35 16.05 -3.57 22.03
C GLY A 35 16.36 -4.70 23.00
N ALA A 36 15.58 -4.85 24.06
CA ALA A 36 15.73 -5.93 25.04
C ALA A 36 15.19 -7.28 24.54
N ALA A 37 14.14 -7.26 23.70
CA ALA A 37 13.63 -8.45 23.02
C ALA A 37 14.44 -8.82 21.77
N THR A 38 15.30 -7.95 21.37
CA THR A 38 16.47 -8.03 20.49
C THR A 38 16.34 -8.68 19.10
N THR A 39 16.92 -9.85 18.92
CA THR A 39 17.14 -10.51 17.62
C THR A 39 15.83 -10.84 16.92
N GLU A 40 14.81 -11.25 17.66
CA GLU A 40 13.52 -11.63 17.08
C GLU A 40 12.73 -10.41 16.54
N ALA A 41 12.77 -9.28 17.27
CA ALA A 41 12.14 -8.05 16.80
C ALA A 41 12.82 -7.53 15.53
N ALA A 42 14.16 -7.60 15.48
CA ALA A 42 14.93 -7.23 14.29
C ALA A 42 14.60 -8.14 13.10
N GLU A 43 14.46 -9.44 13.32
CA GLU A 43 14.06 -10.41 12.30
C GLU A 43 12.65 -10.15 11.77
N VAL A 44 11.71 -9.85 12.66
CA VAL A 44 10.34 -9.49 12.28
C VAL A 44 10.33 -8.24 11.42
N MET A 45 11.04 -7.19 11.83
CA MET A 45 11.15 -5.94 11.07
C MET A 45 11.78 -6.17 9.69
N THR A 46 12.86 -6.93 9.63
CA THR A 46 13.54 -7.26 8.37
C THR A 46 12.61 -8.05 7.45
N THR A 47 11.91 -9.03 7.98
CA THR A 47 10.96 -9.84 7.21
C THR A 47 9.80 -9.01 6.69
N CYS A 48 9.24 -8.11 7.51
CA CYS A 48 8.19 -7.19 7.09
C CYS A 48 8.64 -6.24 5.99
N CYS A 49 9.82 -5.64 6.13
CA CYS A 49 10.39 -4.74 5.13
C CYS A 49 10.66 -5.47 3.81
N SER A 50 11.22 -6.68 3.88
CA SER A 50 11.48 -7.51 2.70
C SER A 50 10.18 -7.89 1.99
N ALA A 51 9.16 -8.29 2.74
CA ALA A 51 7.85 -8.63 2.18
C ALA A 51 7.18 -7.41 1.53
N ALA A 52 7.26 -6.24 2.17
CA ALA A 52 6.71 -5.00 1.63
C ALA A 52 7.43 -4.58 0.34
N LEU A 53 8.75 -4.63 0.31
CA LEU A 53 9.56 -4.31 -0.87
C LEU A 53 9.26 -5.26 -2.02
N LYS A 54 9.18 -6.55 -1.74
CA LYS A 54 8.83 -7.55 -2.75
C LYS A 54 7.44 -7.30 -3.32
N GLY A 55 6.48 -7.00 -2.46
CA GLY A 55 5.11 -6.68 -2.89
C GLY A 55 5.06 -5.46 -3.79
N ILE A 56 5.80 -4.40 -3.48
CA ILE A 56 5.90 -3.20 -4.31
C ILE A 56 6.56 -3.54 -5.66
N GLN A 57 7.63 -4.31 -5.66
CA GLN A 57 8.32 -4.72 -6.89
C GLN A 57 7.42 -5.57 -7.78
N ASP A 58 6.72 -6.55 -7.22
CA ASP A 58 5.78 -7.41 -7.95
C ASP A 58 4.64 -6.59 -8.56
N TYR A 59 4.08 -5.66 -7.78
CA TYR A 59 3.02 -4.77 -8.25
C TYR A 59 3.51 -3.88 -9.39
N ASN A 60 4.65 -3.22 -9.23
CA ASN A 60 5.22 -2.35 -10.26
C ASN A 60 5.57 -3.12 -11.53
N SER A 61 6.12 -4.32 -11.41
CA SER A 61 6.41 -5.19 -12.55
C SER A 61 5.14 -5.54 -13.33
N LYS A 62 4.05 -5.81 -12.60
CA LYS A 62 2.75 -6.12 -13.20
C LYS A 62 2.15 -4.91 -13.91
N VAL A 63 2.24 -3.73 -13.30
CA VAL A 63 1.80 -2.47 -13.93
C VAL A 63 2.57 -2.21 -15.23
N LEU A 64 3.88 -2.43 -15.24
CA LEU A 64 4.71 -2.28 -16.45
C LEU A 64 4.34 -3.31 -17.52
N GLU A 65 4.09 -4.56 -17.13
CA GLU A 65 3.61 -5.61 -18.04
C GLU A 65 2.31 -5.21 -18.71
N PHE A 66 1.35 -4.70 -17.92
CA PHE A 66 0.07 -4.23 -18.43
C PHE A 66 0.22 -3.01 -19.35
N ALA A 67 1.09 -2.07 -18.99
CA ALA A 67 1.36 -0.90 -19.83
C ALA A 67 1.90 -1.31 -21.20
N ARG A 68 2.80 -2.27 -21.25
CA ARG A 68 3.35 -2.81 -22.51
C ARG A 68 2.28 -3.55 -23.33
N ALA A 69 1.50 -4.40 -22.65
CA ALA A 69 0.41 -5.14 -23.31
C ALA A 69 -0.65 -4.20 -23.86
N ASN A 70 -1.05 -3.19 -23.09
CA ASN A 70 -2.04 -2.21 -23.51
C ASN A 70 -1.53 -1.34 -24.65
N THR A 71 -0.26 -0.95 -24.63
CA THR A 71 0.37 -0.19 -25.72
C THR A 71 0.41 -1.02 -27.00
N ALA A 72 0.80 -2.28 -26.91
CA ALA A 72 0.84 -3.19 -28.05
C ALA A 72 -0.57 -3.38 -28.64
N SER A 73 -1.56 -3.58 -27.80
CA SER A 73 -2.97 -3.69 -28.19
C SER A 73 -3.50 -2.43 -28.89
N TYR A 74 -3.12 -1.28 -28.38
CA TYR A 74 -3.47 0.02 -28.97
C TYR A 74 -2.85 0.20 -30.34
N VAL A 75 -1.56 -0.13 -30.49
CA VAL A 75 -0.85 -0.05 -31.77
C VAL A 75 -1.50 -0.98 -32.81
N GLU A 76 -1.83 -2.20 -32.42
CA GLU A 76 -2.55 -3.16 -33.27
C GLU A 76 -3.91 -2.62 -33.69
N PHE A 77 -4.64 -2.01 -32.78
CA PHE A 77 -5.93 -1.37 -33.05
C PHE A 77 -5.79 -0.25 -34.08
N VAL A 78 -4.81 0.63 -33.92
CA VAL A 78 -4.54 1.73 -34.87
C VAL A 78 -4.18 1.19 -36.24
N GLN A 79 -3.37 0.14 -36.32
CA GLN A 79 -3.06 -0.52 -37.59
C GLN A 79 -4.30 -1.14 -38.25
N THR A 80 -5.17 -1.76 -37.47
CA THR A 80 -6.43 -2.32 -37.97
C THR A 80 -7.35 -1.21 -38.48
N LEU A 81 -7.45 -0.08 -37.77
CA LEU A 81 -8.22 1.08 -38.22
C LEU A 81 -7.71 1.65 -39.53
N ALA A 82 -6.39 1.66 -39.72
CA ALA A 82 -5.80 2.16 -40.96
C ALA A 82 -6.17 1.31 -42.18
N SER A 83 -6.55 0.06 -42.00
CA SER A 83 -6.97 -0.86 -43.07
C SER A 83 -8.48 -0.92 -43.30
N VAL A 84 -9.27 -0.23 -42.51
CA VAL A 84 -10.72 -0.16 -42.60
C VAL A 84 -11.14 0.59 -43.86
N LYS A 85 -12.08 0.03 -44.61
CA LYS A 85 -12.52 0.57 -45.91
C LYS A 85 -13.96 1.12 -45.93
N SER A 86 -14.71 0.93 -44.83
CA SER A 86 -16.09 1.40 -44.75
C SER A 86 -16.42 1.92 -43.35
N PRO A 87 -17.42 2.83 -43.20
CA PRO A 87 -17.90 3.26 -41.89
C PRO A 87 -18.41 2.12 -41.01
N SER A 88 -19.03 1.10 -41.61
CA SER A 88 -19.52 -0.09 -40.90
C SER A 88 -18.38 -0.88 -40.28
N GLU A 89 -17.31 -1.10 -41.02
CA GLU A 89 -16.09 -1.75 -40.51
C GLU A 89 -15.47 -0.97 -39.40
N PHE A 90 -15.40 0.36 -39.52
CA PHE A 90 -14.89 1.24 -38.48
C PHE A 90 -15.62 1.08 -37.16
N ILE A 91 -16.97 1.09 -37.21
CA ILE A 91 -17.83 0.91 -36.05
C ILE A 91 -17.62 -0.48 -35.44
N ALA A 92 -17.57 -1.52 -36.27
CA ALA A 92 -17.38 -2.90 -35.81
C ALA A 92 -16.03 -3.08 -35.10
N VAL A 93 -14.96 -2.61 -35.72
CA VAL A 93 -13.60 -2.71 -35.17
C VAL A 93 -13.50 -1.90 -33.87
N SER A 94 -14.03 -0.68 -33.83
CA SER A 94 -14.02 0.17 -32.65
C SER A 94 -14.82 -0.44 -31.49
N SER A 95 -15.99 -1.02 -31.78
CA SER A 95 -16.84 -1.67 -30.78
C SER A 95 -16.18 -2.92 -30.21
N GLU A 96 -15.56 -3.73 -31.05
CA GLU A 96 -14.84 -4.94 -30.64
C GLU A 96 -13.63 -4.57 -29.77
N HIS A 97 -12.85 -3.58 -30.19
CA HIS A 97 -11.71 -3.09 -29.40
C HIS A 97 -12.17 -2.53 -28.04
N GLY A 98 -13.25 -1.75 -28.01
CA GLY A 98 -13.81 -1.22 -26.76
C GLY A 98 -14.23 -2.32 -25.80
N ARG A 99 -14.89 -3.36 -26.31
CA ARG A 99 -15.28 -4.53 -25.50
C ARG A 99 -14.04 -5.26 -24.95
N TYR A 100 -13.09 -5.54 -25.81
CA TYR A 100 -11.82 -6.16 -25.44
C TYR A 100 -11.10 -5.35 -24.37
N GLN A 101 -11.03 -4.03 -24.54
CA GLN A 101 -10.37 -3.13 -23.60
C GLN A 101 -11.04 -3.15 -22.24
N LEU A 102 -12.39 -3.15 -22.19
CA LEU A 102 -13.12 -3.24 -20.91
C LEU A 102 -12.87 -4.57 -20.19
N GLU A 103 -12.90 -5.67 -20.92
CA GLU A 103 -12.60 -7.00 -20.36
C GLU A 103 -11.16 -7.07 -19.86
N THR A 104 -10.22 -6.55 -20.62
CA THR A 104 -8.81 -6.49 -20.25
C THR A 104 -8.57 -5.64 -19.00
N LEU A 105 -9.18 -4.45 -18.92
CA LEU A 105 -9.07 -3.59 -17.76
C LEU A 105 -9.67 -4.24 -16.50
N ALA A 106 -10.79 -4.92 -16.64
CA ALA A 106 -11.42 -5.65 -15.53
C ALA A 106 -10.50 -6.76 -15.01
N GLU A 107 -9.89 -7.54 -15.91
CA GLU A 107 -8.95 -8.59 -15.54
C GLU A 107 -7.66 -8.02 -14.92
N GLN A 108 -7.13 -6.95 -15.50
CA GLN A 108 -5.94 -6.26 -14.96
C GLN A 108 -6.22 -5.71 -13.56
N ALA A 109 -7.37 -5.08 -13.34
CA ALA A 109 -7.77 -4.57 -12.04
C ALA A 109 -7.88 -5.70 -11.00
N LYS A 110 -8.43 -6.84 -11.40
CA LYS A 110 -8.51 -8.03 -10.55
C LYS A 110 -7.13 -8.55 -10.16
N GLN A 111 -6.22 -8.67 -11.12
CA GLN A 111 -4.86 -9.14 -10.86
C GLN A 111 -4.08 -8.18 -9.94
N LEU A 112 -4.23 -6.87 -10.15
CA LEU A 112 -3.61 -5.87 -9.27
C LEU A 112 -4.18 -5.91 -7.85
N ALA A 113 -5.49 -6.09 -7.71
CA ALA A 113 -6.13 -6.26 -6.41
C ALA A 113 -5.64 -7.52 -5.68
N GLU A 114 -5.49 -8.62 -6.38
CA GLU A 114 -4.93 -9.87 -5.83
C GLU A 114 -3.49 -9.69 -5.37
N LEU A 115 -2.65 -8.99 -6.14
CA LEU A 115 -1.26 -8.69 -5.76
C LEU A 115 -1.20 -7.77 -4.54
N ALA A 116 -2.04 -6.74 -4.47
CA ALA A 116 -2.12 -5.86 -3.32
C ALA A 116 -2.55 -6.61 -2.05
N GLN A 117 -3.53 -7.49 -2.16
CA GLN A 117 -3.99 -8.33 -1.06
C GLN A 117 -2.88 -9.28 -0.61
N LYS A 118 -2.22 -9.96 -1.54
CA LYS A 118 -1.10 -10.86 -1.24
C LYS A 118 0.04 -10.12 -0.53
N ALA A 119 0.41 -8.93 -1.00
CA ALA A 119 1.45 -8.12 -0.38
C ALA A 119 1.06 -7.70 1.04
N THR A 120 -0.19 -7.32 1.25
CA THR A 120 -0.72 -6.94 2.56
C THR A 120 -0.67 -8.13 3.53
N LEU A 121 -1.12 -9.30 3.11
CA LEU A 121 -1.08 -10.51 3.92
C LEU A 121 0.36 -10.93 4.23
N ALA A 122 1.25 -10.89 3.26
CA ALA A 122 2.66 -11.25 3.43
C ALA A 122 3.37 -10.30 4.40
N THR A 123 2.99 -9.05 4.46
CA THR A 123 3.52 -8.04 5.40
C THR A 123 2.90 -8.22 6.79
N ALA A 124 1.61 -8.50 6.87
CA ALA A 124 0.88 -8.66 8.14
C ALA A 124 1.26 -9.94 8.89
N GLU A 125 1.57 -11.02 8.21
CA GLU A 125 1.87 -12.32 8.81
C GLU A 125 3.06 -12.28 9.78
N PRO A 126 4.24 -11.74 9.40
CA PRO A 126 5.35 -11.62 10.34
C PRO A 126 5.03 -10.74 11.55
N LEU A 127 4.21 -9.68 11.38
CA LEU A 127 3.78 -8.83 12.47
C LEU A 127 2.92 -9.59 13.47
N LYS A 128 1.94 -10.35 13.00
CA LYS A 128 1.10 -11.19 13.85
C LYS A 128 1.92 -12.19 14.67
N THR A 129 2.83 -12.87 14.02
CA THR A 129 3.71 -13.86 14.67
C THR A 129 4.60 -13.19 15.71
N GLY A 130 5.18 -12.03 15.38
CA GLY A 130 6.00 -11.26 16.29
C GLY A 130 5.24 -10.78 17.52
N PHE A 131 4.02 -10.27 17.34
CA PHE A 131 3.15 -9.85 18.45
C PHE A 131 2.73 -11.03 19.32
N ALA A 132 2.39 -12.16 18.74
CA ALA A 132 2.02 -13.36 19.48
C ALA A 132 3.16 -13.85 20.35
N LYS A 133 4.40 -13.89 19.84
CA LYS A 133 5.59 -14.26 20.60
C LYS A 133 5.87 -13.26 21.72
N ALA A 134 5.78 -11.95 21.47
CA ALA A 134 5.98 -10.93 22.46
C ALA A 134 4.94 -11.02 23.58
N HIS A 135 3.68 -11.28 23.25
CA HIS A 135 2.58 -11.46 24.21
C HIS A 135 2.82 -12.69 25.10
N ASN A 136 3.21 -13.81 24.51
CA ASN A 136 3.50 -15.05 25.27
C ASN A 136 4.69 -14.89 26.21
N ARG A 137 5.68 -14.08 25.86
CA ARG A 137 6.82 -13.78 26.74
C ARG A 137 6.46 -12.84 27.90
N ALA A 138 5.50 -11.91 27.66
CA ALA A 138 5.03 -10.99 28.69
C ALA A 138 4.08 -11.63 29.71
N ALA A 139 3.50 -12.78 29.36
CA ALA A 139 2.66 -13.58 30.26
C ALA A 139 3.52 -14.59 31.03
#